data_2729f6a5fe49edebe8489f9c82155197
#
_entry.id   2729f6a5fe49edebe8489f9c82155197
#
_cell.length_a   1.000
_cell.length_b   1.000
_cell.length_c   1.000
_cell.angle_alpha   90.00
_cell.angle_beta   90.00
_cell.angle_gamma   90.00
#
_symmetry.space_group_name_H-M   'P 1'
#
loop_
_entity.id
_entity.type
_entity.pdbx_description
1 polymer ?
#
loop_
_entity_poly.entity_id
_entity_poly.type
_entity_poly.pdbx_seq_one_letter_code
_entity_poly.pdbx_strand_id
1 'polypeptide(L)'
;VGCSGIALLLASKDATLYTVEKFYAAADAAAENFKKFGLESRVKQFVGDATEVIDKVGDGFDFVFLDCNKSKYKDLFPKIKNILVSGGVLFADNVFYRGYVTGEVKAPHRQNTIKNNMREFLRLITSDEDFITTLSDIGDGISVSYKK
;
A
#
# COMPACT_ATOMS: atom_id res chain seq x y z
N VAL A 1 -5.12 14.38 4.78
CA VAL A 1 -3.94 13.48 4.78
C VAL A 1 -3.83 12.76 6.14
N GLY A 2 -3.23 11.55 6.15
CA GLY A 2 -3.07 10.74 7.37
C GLY A 2 -4.33 9.96 7.80
N CYS A 3 -5.48 10.09 7.13
CA CYS A 3 -6.74 9.47 7.56
C CYS A 3 -6.66 7.94 7.67
N SER A 4 -6.11 7.25 6.68
CA SER A 4 -5.95 5.79 6.72
C SER A 4 -5.06 5.35 7.87
N GLY A 5 -3.93 6.06 8.11
CA GLY A 5 -3.04 5.80 9.23
C GLY A 5 -3.71 6.00 10.59
N ILE A 6 -4.49 7.07 10.74
CA ILE A 6 -5.29 7.32 11.95
C ILE A 6 -6.30 6.20 12.16
N ALA A 7 -7.04 5.79 11.12
CA ALA A 7 -8.02 4.72 11.22
C ALA A 7 -7.37 3.39 11.65
N LEU A 8 -6.22 3.03 11.08
CA LEU A 8 -5.46 1.83 11.46
C LEU A 8 -5.03 1.88 12.93
N LEU A 9 -4.49 3.01 13.40
CA LEU A 9 -4.05 3.17 14.78
C LEU A 9 -5.19 3.20 15.79
N LEU A 10 -6.37 3.69 15.41
CA LEU A 10 -7.57 3.65 16.24
C LEU A 10 -8.14 2.23 16.32
N ALA A 11 -8.04 1.46 15.24
CA ALA A 11 -8.50 0.07 15.21
C ALA A 11 -7.61 -0.88 16.02
N SER A 12 -6.31 -0.58 16.19
CA SER A 12 -5.37 -1.40 16.96
C SER A 12 -4.63 -0.55 17.98
N LYS A 13 -4.86 -0.80 19.29
CA LYS A 13 -4.27 -0.03 20.38
C LYS A 13 -2.76 -0.17 20.51
N ASP A 14 -2.21 -1.32 20.13
CA ASP A 14 -0.80 -1.67 20.31
C ASP A 14 0.03 -1.51 19.03
N ALA A 15 -0.61 -1.15 17.91
CA ALA A 15 0.09 -1.00 16.64
C ALA A 15 0.99 0.25 16.62
N THR A 16 2.13 0.12 15.94
CA THR A 16 2.99 1.24 15.53
C THR A 16 2.87 1.41 14.02
N LEU A 17 2.62 2.64 13.57
CA LEU A 17 2.50 2.97 12.17
C LEU A 17 3.83 3.47 11.61
N TYR A 18 4.28 2.84 10.53
CA TYR A 18 5.33 3.36 9.66
C TYR A 18 4.65 3.89 8.40
N THR A 19 4.72 5.20 8.16
CA THR A 19 4.06 5.82 7.01
C THR A 19 5.07 6.50 6.09
N VAL A 20 4.87 6.36 4.80
CA VAL A 20 5.71 6.95 3.77
C VAL A 20 4.86 7.92 2.95
N GLU A 21 5.28 9.16 2.88
CA GLU A 21 4.66 10.21 2.08
C GLU A 21 5.71 10.88 1.19
N LYS A 22 5.38 11.07 -0.07
CA LYS A 22 6.33 11.63 -1.04
C LYS A 22 6.56 13.13 -0.86
N PHE A 23 5.52 13.86 -0.46
CA PHE A 23 5.52 15.32 -0.42
C PHE A 23 5.61 15.85 1.01
N TYR A 24 6.60 16.69 1.29
CA TYR A 24 6.83 17.30 2.60
C TYR A 24 5.57 17.96 3.16
N ALA A 25 4.87 18.79 2.37
CA ALA A 25 3.68 19.48 2.84
C ALA A 25 2.54 18.51 3.25
N ALA A 26 2.41 17.37 2.57
CA ALA A 26 1.43 16.35 2.94
C ALA A 26 1.88 15.58 4.19
N ALA A 27 3.18 15.32 4.30
CA ALA A 27 3.77 14.71 5.48
C ALA A 27 3.56 15.58 6.73
N ASP A 28 3.88 16.88 6.66
CA ASP A 28 3.69 17.82 7.74
C ASP A 28 2.20 17.91 8.17
N ALA A 29 1.30 18.01 7.20
CA ALA A 29 -0.14 18.01 7.48
C ALA A 29 -0.62 16.69 8.12
N ALA A 30 -0.04 15.55 7.74
CA ALA A 30 -0.33 14.27 8.38
C ALA A 30 0.18 14.23 9.83
N ALA A 31 1.40 14.72 10.08
CA ALA A 31 1.98 14.80 11.42
C ALA A 31 1.12 15.65 12.36
N GLU A 32 0.64 16.82 11.90
CA GLU A 32 -0.30 17.66 12.66
C GLU A 32 -1.61 16.91 12.98
N ASN A 33 -2.12 16.12 12.04
CA ASN A 33 -3.32 15.33 12.27
C ASN A 33 -3.06 14.19 13.27
N PHE A 34 -1.95 13.45 13.18
CA PHE A 34 -1.58 12.44 14.18
C PHE A 34 -1.49 13.04 15.59
N LYS A 35 -0.90 14.24 15.72
CA LYS A 35 -0.82 14.95 16.99
C LYS A 35 -2.20 15.35 17.54
N LYS A 36 -3.11 15.85 16.69
CA LYS A 36 -4.50 16.20 17.10
C LYS A 36 -5.27 15.00 17.65
N PHE A 37 -4.94 13.78 17.20
CA PHE A 37 -5.54 12.54 17.71
C PHE A 37 -4.73 11.89 18.84
N GLY A 38 -3.62 12.49 19.29
CA GLY A 38 -2.76 11.93 20.34
C GLY A 38 -2.04 10.65 19.95
N LEU A 39 -1.74 10.49 18.66
CA LEU A 39 -1.18 9.27 18.06
C LEU A 39 0.29 9.42 17.67
N GLU A 40 0.89 10.59 17.82
CA GLU A 40 2.25 10.91 17.35
C GLU A 40 3.32 9.97 17.90
N SER A 41 3.19 9.52 19.15
CA SER A 41 4.14 8.59 19.78
C SER A 41 4.15 7.19 19.15
N ARG A 42 3.11 6.87 18.37
CA ARG A 42 2.92 5.58 17.68
C ARG A 42 3.19 5.66 16.18
N VAL A 43 3.68 6.80 15.67
CA VAL A 43 3.91 7.03 14.25
C VAL A 43 5.39 7.26 13.97
N LYS A 44 5.93 6.50 13.03
CA LYS A 44 7.24 6.76 12.39
C LYS A 44 6.99 7.18 10.95
N GLN A 45 7.28 8.44 10.65
CA GLN A 45 7.01 9.04 9.35
C GLN A 45 8.30 9.18 8.53
N PHE A 46 8.23 8.75 7.29
CA PHE A 46 9.30 8.88 6.31
C PHE A 46 8.83 9.73 5.13
N VAL A 47 9.70 10.62 4.65
CA VAL A 47 9.40 11.46 3.49
C VAL A 47 10.27 11.03 2.31
N GLY A 48 9.65 10.73 1.18
CA GLY A 48 10.33 10.31 -0.04
C GLY A 48 9.51 9.37 -0.92
N ASP A 49 10.10 8.97 -2.05
CA ASP A 49 9.45 7.99 -2.93
C ASP A 49 9.44 6.61 -2.25
N ALA A 50 8.29 5.96 -2.22
CA ALA A 50 8.12 4.67 -1.55
C ALA A 50 9.10 3.60 -2.04
N THR A 51 9.49 3.63 -3.32
CA THR A 51 10.42 2.65 -3.89
C THR A 51 11.86 2.82 -3.36
N GLU A 52 12.21 4.00 -2.84
CA GLU A 52 13.52 4.31 -2.26
C GLU A 52 13.52 4.20 -0.73
N VAL A 53 12.37 4.56 -0.13
CA VAL A 53 12.24 4.62 1.33
C VAL A 53 12.02 3.24 1.92
N ILE A 54 11.35 2.33 1.21
CA ILE A 54 11.00 1.00 1.72
C ILE A 54 12.22 0.19 2.20
N ASP A 55 13.37 0.39 1.59
CA ASP A 55 14.62 -0.29 1.98
C ASP A 55 15.20 0.25 3.31
N LYS A 56 14.64 1.34 3.86
CA LYS A 56 15.09 2.03 5.08
C LYS A 56 14.13 1.87 6.27
N VAL A 57 12.90 1.36 6.03
CA VAL A 57 11.90 1.25 7.09
C VAL A 57 12.12 0.08 8.05
N GLY A 58 13.03 -0.86 7.70
CA GLY A 58 13.21 -2.11 8.43
C GLY A 58 12.27 -3.21 7.93
N ASP A 59 12.15 -4.27 8.73
CA ASP A 59 11.33 -5.45 8.46
C ASP A 59 10.45 -5.82 9.66
N GLY A 60 9.77 -6.97 9.60
CA GLY A 60 8.95 -7.46 10.69
C GLY A 60 7.55 -6.86 10.72
N PHE A 61 7.00 -6.43 9.59
CA PHE A 61 5.64 -5.88 9.52
C PHE A 61 4.58 -6.97 9.48
N ASP A 62 3.54 -6.82 10.30
CA ASP A 62 2.36 -7.69 10.30
C ASP A 62 1.35 -7.29 9.23
N PHE A 63 1.33 -6.01 8.86
CA PHE A 63 0.38 -5.46 7.91
C PHE A 63 1.02 -4.37 7.07
N VAL A 64 0.81 -4.44 5.76
CA VAL A 64 1.19 -3.40 4.79
C VAL A 64 -0.03 -2.93 4.05
N PHE A 65 -0.33 -1.62 4.12
CA PHE A 65 -1.34 -0.95 3.32
C PHE A 65 -0.69 -0.24 2.13
N LEU A 66 -0.95 -0.73 0.93
CA LEU A 66 -0.36 -0.21 -0.30
C LEU A 66 -1.36 0.69 -1.04
N ASP A 67 -1.17 2.01 -0.93
CA ASP A 67 -1.99 3.04 -1.59
C ASP A 67 -1.13 4.20 -2.11
N CYS A 68 -0.08 3.88 -2.84
CA CYS A 68 0.78 4.86 -3.50
C CYS A 68 0.47 4.99 -5.00
N ASN A 69 1.40 5.57 -5.77
CA ASN A 69 1.29 5.61 -7.23
C ASN A 69 1.21 4.18 -7.81
N LYS A 70 0.10 3.89 -8.49
CA LYS A 70 -0.23 2.57 -9.01
C LYS A 70 0.82 1.99 -9.98
N SER A 71 1.58 2.87 -10.67
CA SER A 71 2.67 2.41 -11.53
C SER A 71 3.82 1.72 -10.78
N LYS A 72 3.90 1.88 -9.46
CA LYS A 72 4.98 1.38 -8.60
C LYS A 72 4.65 0.07 -7.89
N TYR A 73 3.40 -0.39 -7.92
CA TYR A 73 2.96 -1.57 -7.20
C TYR A 73 3.78 -2.82 -7.52
N LYS A 74 4.03 -3.08 -8.81
CA LYS A 74 4.84 -4.23 -9.24
C LYS A 74 6.29 -4.18 -8.75
N ASP A 75 6.87 -2.97 -8.66
CA ASP A 75 8.25 -2.77 -8.21
C ASP A 75 8.36 -2.84 -6.69
N LEU A 76 7.30 -2.46 -5.98
CA LEU A 76 7.21 -2.53 -4.51
C LEU A 76 6.91 -3.93 -4.00
N PHE A 77 6.18 -4.76 -4.74
CA PHE A 77 5.75 -6.08 -4.27
C PHE A 77 6.89 -6.97 -3.78
N PRO A 78 8.01 -7.16 -4.52
CA PRO A 78 9.13 -7.96 -4.04
C PRO A 78 9.75 -7.41 -2.73
N LYS A 79 9.81 -6.10 -2.59
CA LYS A 79 10.33 -5.44 -1.38
C LYS A 79 9.38 -5.61 -0.20
N ILE A 80 8.06 -5.45 -0.43
CA ILE A 80 7.02 -5.70 0.58
C ILE A 80 7.07 -7.16 1.05
N LYS A 81 7.23 -8.10 0.11
CA LYS A 81 7.40 -9.53 0.44
C LYS A 81 8.54 -9.76 1.45
N ASN A 82 9.65 -9.07 1.30
CA ASN A 82 10.82 -9.22 2.18
C ASN A 82 10.59 -8.64 3.58
N ILE A 83 9.88 -7.53 3.71
CA ILE A 83 9.67 -6.86 5.01
C ILE A 83 8.46 -7.41 5.78
N LEU A 84 7.55 -8.11 5.11
CA LEU A 84 6.35 -8.69 5.73
C LEU A 84 6.68 -10.03 6.39
N VAL A 85 6.24 -10.23 7.63
CA VAL A 85 6.41 -11.51 8.34
C VAL A 85 5.56 -12.62 7.74
N SER A 86 5.88 -13.89 8.02
CA SER A 86 4.95 -15.00 7.81
C SER A 86 3.72 -14.78 8.69
N GLY A 87 2.53 -14.97 8.14
CA GLY A 87 1.26 -14.60 8.80
C GLY A 87 0.86 -13.14 8.57
N GLY A 88 1.71 -12.32 7.95
CA GLY A 88 1.42 -10.93 7.66
C GLY A 88 0.51 -10.74 6.45
N VAL A 89 -0.11 -9.56 6.36
CA VAL A 89 -1.10 -9.23 5.34
C VAL A 89 -0.65 -8.03 4.51
N LEU A 90 -0.67 -8.17 3.20
CA LEU A 90 -0.61 -7.05 2.25
C LEU A 90 -2.03 -6.71 1.78
N PHE A 91 -2.46 -5.49 2.04
CA PHE A 91 -3.69 -4.90 1.52
C PHE A 91 -3.33 -3.86 0.45
N ALA A 92 -3.80 -4.04 -0.78
CA ALA A 92 -3.57 -3.07 -1.85
C ALA A 92 -4.89 -2.52 -2.38
N ASP A 93 -4.97 -1.18 -2.45
CA ASP A 93 -6.16 -0.45 -2.86
C ASP A 93 -6.12 -0.06 -4.35
N ASN A 94 -7.32 0.11 -4.93
CA ASN A 94 -7.57 0.51 -6.31
C ASN A 94 -6.87 -0.37 -7.37
N VAL A 95 -6.87 -1.68 -7.16
CA VAL A 95 -6.14 -2.62 -8.03
C VAL A 95 -6.75 -2.77 -9.42
N PHE A 96 -8.02 -2.39 -9.61
CA PHE A 96 -8.67 -2.40 -10.93
C PHE A 96 -8.49 -1.09 -11.72
N TYR A 97 -8.01 -0.06 -11.05
CA TYR A 97 -7.61 1.19 -11.67
C TYR A 97 -8.63 1.72 -12.66
N ARG A 98 -9.79 2.18 -12.14
CA ARG A 98 -10.91 2.73 -12.91
C ARG A 98 -11.50 1.75 -13.94
N GLY A 99 -11.47 0.45 -13.66
CA GLY A 99 -11.91 -0.60 -14.59
C GLY A 99 -10.97 -0.82 -15.79
N TYR A 100 -9.84 -0.12 -15.86
CA TYR A 100 -8.87 -0.30 -16.96
C TYR A 100 -8.15 -1.64 -16.90
N VAL A 101 -7.93 -2.17 -15.72
CA VAL A 101 -7.22 -3.44 -15.50
C VAL A 101 -8.10 -4.62 -15.90
N THR A 102 -9.38 -4.60 -15.50
CA THR A 102 -10.37 -5.62 -15.83
C THR A 102 -10.76 -5.60 -17.32
N GLY A 103 -10.64 -4.42 -17.94
CA GLY A 103 -11.06 -4.22 -19.33
C GLY A 103 -12.51 -3.77 -19.48
N GLU A 104 -13.23 -3.54 -18.38
CA GLU A 104 -14.59 -2.96 -18.39
C GLU A 104 -14.59 -1.57 -19.02
N VAL A 105 -13.52 -0.82 -18.81
CA VAL A 105 -13.31 0.51 -19.37
C VAL A 105 -12.06 0.50 -20.25
N LYS A 106 -12.15 1.06 -21.46
CA LYS A 106 -10.98 1.20 -22.33
C LYS A 106 -10.04 2.28 -21.79
N ALA A 107 -8.81 1.89 -21.47
CA ALA A 107 -7.82 2.83 -20.98
C ALA A 107 -7.39 3.82 -22.08
N PRO A 108 -7.33 5.14 -21.80
CA PRO A 108 -6.68 6.10 -22.67
C PRO A 108 -5.21 5.72 -22.89
N HIS A 109 -4.64 6.06 -24.06
CA HIS A 109 -3.26 5.69 -24.40
C HIS A 109 -2.24 6.05 -23.30
N ARG A 110 -2.36 7.23 -22.72
CA ARG A 110 -1.50 7.74 -21.63
C ARG A 110 -1.58 6.89 -20.33
N GLN A 111 -2.63 6.08 -20.16
CA GLN A 111 -2.81 5.23 -18.97
C GLN A 111 -2.37 3.77 -19.21
N ASN A 112 -1.97 3.41 -20.42
CA ASN A 112 -1.59 2.04 -20.74
C ASN A 112 -0.42 1.52 -19.90
N THR A 113 0.58 2.35 -19.62
CA THR A 113 1.72 1.96 -18.79
C THR A 113 1.27 1.59 -17.36
N ILE A 114 0.45 2.43 -16.74
CA ILE A 114 -0.06 2.18 -15.38
C ILE A 114 -0.94 0.93 -15.38
N LYS A 115 -1.86 0.81 -16.34
CA LYS A 115 -2.70 -0.38 -16.51
C LYS A 115 -1.86 -1.66 -16.62
N ASN A 116 -0.83 -1.66 -17.45
CA ASN A 116 0.01 -2.83 -17.66
C ASN A 116 0.84 -3.16 -16.41
N ASN A 117 1.35 -2.15 -15.70
CA ASN A 117 2.06 -2.35 -14.43
C ASN A 117 1.12 -2.93 -13.35
N MET A 118 -0.14 -2.48 -13.29
CA MET A 118 -1.13 -3.05 -12.36
C MET A 118 -1.50 -4.49 -12.72
N ARG A 119 -1.66 -4.82 -14.00
CA ARG A 119 -1.87 -6.21 -14.44
C ARG A 119 -0.70 -7.11 -14.06
N GLU A 120 0.51 -6.61 -14.24
CA GLU A 120 1.71 -7.34 -13.83
C GLU A 120 1.78 -7.51 -12.31
N PHE A 121 1.47 -6.48 -11.52
CA PHE A 121 1.34 -6.59 -10.07
C PHE A 121 0.35 -7.68 -9.65
N LEU A 122 -0.86 -7.67 -10.23
CA LEU A 122 -1.88 -8.68 -9.92
C LEU A 122 -1.40 -10.08 -10.31
N ARG A 123 -0.75 -10.23 -11.47
CA ARG A 123 -0.17 -11.50 -11.90
C ARG A 123 0.88 -11.99 -10.88
N LEU A 124 1.79 -11.12 -10.46
CA LEU A 124 2.84 -11.47 -9.50
C LEU A 124 2.24 -11.93 -8.17
N ILE A 125 1.32 -11.15 -7.59
CA ILE A 125 0.79 -11.44 -6.26
C ILE A 125 -0.16 -12.64 -6.23
N THR A 126 -0.86 -12.93 -7.33
CA THR A 126 -1.76 -14.10 -7.42
C THR A 126 -1.04 -15.39 -7.79
N SER A 127 0.14 -15.32 -8.41
CA SER A 127 0.94 -16.49 -8.78
C SER A 127 2.07 -16.79 -7.78
N ASP A 128 2.28 -15.95 -6.79
CA ASP A 128 3.34 -16.16 -5.78
C ASP A 128 2.92 -17.25 -4.79
N GLU A 129 3.74 -18.31 -4.70
CA GLU A 129 3.46 -19.49 -3.86
C GLU A 129 3.46 -19.20 -2.36
N ASP A 130 4.15 -18.12 -1.93
CA ASP A 130 4.18 -17.70 -0.53
C ASP A 130 2.95 -16.90 -0.10
N PHE A 131 2.05 -16.57 -1.04
CA PHE A 131 0.84 -15.79 -0.75
C PHE A 131 -0.45 -16.55 -1.07
N ILE A 132 -1.47 -16.27 -0.27
CA ILE A 132 -2.88 -16.55 -0.59
C ILE A 132 -3.54 -15.21 -0.84
N THR A 133 -3.96 -14.96 -2.07
CA THR A 133 -4.51 -13.67 -2.50
C THR A 133 -5.98 -13.77 -2.86
N THR A 134 -6.77 -12.87 -2.31
CA THR A 134 -8.17 -12.65 -2.66
C THR A 134 -8.31 -11.28 -3.31
N LEU A 135 -9.07 -11.23 -4.40
CA LEU A 135 -9.46 -9.99 -5.07
C LEU A 135 -10.94 -9.71 -4.79
N SER A 136 -11.29 -8.47 -4.58
CA SER A 136 -12.67 -8.01 -4.41
C SER A 136 -12.93 -6.80 -5.28
N ASP A 137 -14.16 -6.67 -5.76
CA ASP A 137 -14.69 -5.57 -6.57
C ASP A 137 -15.23 -4.39 -5.73
N ILE A 138 -14.92 -4.36 -4.44
CA ILE A 138 -15.29 -3.21 -3.58
C ILE A 138 -14.54 -1.96 -4.08
N GLY A 139 -15.29 -0.91 -4.36
CA GLY A 139 -14.74 0.37 -4.85
C GLY A 139 -14.06 0.23 -6.21
N ASP A 140 -12.79 0.58 -6.31
CA ASP A 140 -11.95 0.43 -7.52
C ASP A 140 -11.07 -0.85 -7.44
N GLY A 141 -11.57 -1.86 -6.76
CA GLY A 141 -10.91 -3.13 -6.53
C GLY A 141 -9.88 -3.10 -5.41
N ILE A 142 -9.92 -4.11 -4.58
CA ILE A 142 -8.93 -4.34 -3.53
C ILE A 142 -8.31 -5.72 -3.68
N SER A 143 -7.05 -5.87 -3.27
CA SER A 143 -6.45 -7.18 -3.05
C SER A 143 -6.03 -7.32 -1.60
N VAL A 144 -6.33 -8.49 -1.03
CA VAL A 144 -5.89 -8.91 0.30
C VAL A 144 -5.05 -10.16 0.13
N SER A 145 -3.79 -10.09 0.53
CA SER A 145 -2.82 -11.15 0.34
C SER A 145 -2.18 -11.53 1.68
N TYR A 146 -2.42 -12.76 2.10
CA TYR A 146 -1.87 -13.34 3.31
C TYR A 146 -0.56 -14.07 2.97
N LYS A 147 0.53 -13.74 3.65
CA LYS A 147 1.82 -14.42 3.52
C LYS A 147 1.83 -15.69 4.40
N LYS A 148 2.10 -16.83 3.79
CA LYS A 148 2.21 -18.13 4.48
C LYS A 148 3.39 -18.20 5.46
#